data_d593f2e19ab38f6d32078f6a0c4a732b
#
_entry.id   d593f2e19ab38f6d32078f6a0c4a732b
#
_cell.length_a   1.000
_cell.length_b   1.000
_cell.length_c   1.000
_cell.angle_alpha   90.00
_cell.angle_beta   90.00
_cell.angle_gamma   90.00
#
_symmetry.space_group_name_H-M   'P 1'
#
loop_
_entity.id
_entity.type
_entity.pdbx_description
1 polymer ?
#
loop_
_entity_poly.entity_id
_entity_poly.type
_entity_poly.pdbx_seq_one_letter_code
_entity_poly.pdbx_strand_id
1 'polypeptide(L)'
;NSHSVRSSPTLRGKALRELFLCQKVPDPPPNVDFSALEEAGDVPTARERLQVHNSNPSCAGCHLITDPMGLSLEKFDGAGRFRETENGVELDISGELDGIFYDDVHGLTAAMRDHPKLSACLVNRLYAYGTGGPVELRYDRDALARFTTRFAEQGHKLPELLRDLALSEAFTRVRPPEAPEESVVNAAKPPQSQVASTAR
;
A
#
# COMPACT_ATOMS: atom_id res chain seq x y z
N ASN A 1 -0.81 11.37 -7.90
CA ASN A 1 -1.65 11.46 -6.71
C ASN A 1 -2.05 12.92 -6.43
N SER A 2 -2.92 13.44 -7.25
CA SER A 2 -3.50 14.78 -7.15
C SER A 2 -4.92 14.74 -7.70
N HIS A 3 -5.77 15.64 -7.22
CA HIS A 3 -7.04 15.99 -7.86
C HIS A 3 -6.78 17.05 -8.93
N SER A 4 -7.77 17.34 -9.76
CA SER A 4 -7.63 18.27 -10.91
C SER A 4 -7.12 19.67 -10.52
N VAL A 5 -7.27 20.09 -9.28
CA VAL A 5 -6.97 21.46 -8.82
C VAL A 5 -5.96 21.51 -7.67
N ARG A 6 -5.75 20.41 -6.93
CA ARG A 6 -4.89 20.41 -5.73
C ARG A 6 -4.21 19.07 -5.48
N SER A 7 -3.13 19.06 -4.71
CA SER A 7 -2.48 17.87 -4.17
C SER A 7 -3.45 17.07 -3.28
N SER A 8 -3.16 15.78 -3.13
CA SER A 8 -3.88 14.91 -2.20
C SER A 8 -2.89 14.22 -1.27
N PRO A 9 -2.67 14.74 -0.07
CA PRO A 9 -1.79 14.10 0.91
C PRO A 9 -2.21 12.65 1.21
N THR A 10 -3.49 12.40 1.38
CA THR A 10 -4.03 11.05 1.63
C THR A 10 -3.64 10.06 0.55
N LEU A 11 -3.83 10.41 -0.75
CA LEU A 11 -3.45 9.54 -1.86
C LEU A 11 -1.92 9.38 -1.99
N ARG A 12 -1.14 10.43 -1.67
CA ARG A 12 0.32 10.36 -1.63
C ARG A 12 0.79 9.41 -0.54
N GLY A 13 0.25 9.53 0.68
CA GLY A 13 0.59 8.66 1.79
C GLY A 13 0.14 7.22 1.57
N LYS A 14 -1.07 6.99 1.03
CA LYS A 14 -1.53 5.67 0.58
C LYS A 14 -0.53 5.06 -0.40
N ALA A 15 -0.12 5.81 -1.42
CA ALA A 15 0.84 5.34 -2.40
C ALA A 15 2.20 4.97 -1.78
N LEU A 16 2.73 5.79 -0.87
CA LEU A 16 3.98 5.49 -0.17
C LEU A 16 3.88 4.19 0.65
N ARG A 17 2.81 4.01 1.42
CA ARG A 17 2.60 2.78 2.20
C ARG A 17 2.44 1.55 1.31
N GLU A 18 1.61 1.63 0.28
CA GLU A 18 1.34 0.47 -0.57
C GLU A 18 2.50 0.13 -1.48
N LEU A 19 3.20 1.13 -2.06
CA LEU A 19 4.26 0.89 -3.01
C LEU A 19 5.59 0.50 -2.35
N PHE A 20 5.93 1.10 -1.23
CA PHE A 20 7.24 0.92 -0.60
C PHE A 20 7.23 0.03 0.63
N LEU A 21 6.10 -0.02 1.36
CA LEU A 21 6.00 -0.83 2.57
C LEU A 21 5.10 -2.07 2.39
N CYS A 22 4.46 -2.24 1.23
CA CYS A 22 3.48 -3.31 0.95
C CYS A 22 2.36 -3.38 2.01
N GLN A 23 2.03 -2.24 2.61
CA GLN A 23 0.96 -2.10 3.58
C GLN A 23 -0.29 -1.65 2.84
N LYS A 24 -1.24 -2.57 2.64
CA LYS A 24 -2.50 -2.23 2.02
C LYS A 24 -3.29 -1.29 2.92
N VAL A 25 -3.69 -0.15 2.39
CA VAL A 25 -4.61 0.79 3.03
C VAL A 25 -6.02 0.45 2.57
N PRO A 26 -6.97 0.21 3.48
CA PRO A 26 -8.35 -0.07 3.09
C PRO A 26 -8.93 1.05 2.21
N ASP A 27 -9.82 0.67 1.31
CA ASP A 27 -10.58 1.65 0.56
C ASP A 27 -11.64 2.29 1.45
N PRO A 28 -12.00 3.56 1.21
CA PRO A 28 -13.01 4.23 2.00
C PRO A 28 -14.35 3.49 1.89
N PRO A 29 -15.20 3.51 2.93
CA PRO A 29 -16.54 2.98 2.84
C PRO A 29 -17.33 3.62 1.69
N PRO A 30 -18.27 2.89 1.05
CA PRO A 30 -18.97 3.35 -0.15
C PRO A 30 -19.84 4.60 0.06
N ASN A 31 -20.15 4.95 1.32
CA ASN A 31 -21.02 6.08 1.68
C ASN A 31 -20.21 7.25 2.27
N VAL A 32 -18.90 7.34 2.03
CA VAL A 32 -18.12 8.48 2.51
C VAL A 32 -18.49 9.73 1.73
N ASP A 33 -18.93 10.75 2.44
CA ASP A 33 -19.17 12.08 1.90
C ASP A 33 -17.84 12.87 1.86
N PHE A 34 -17.41 13.19 0.65
CA PHE A 34 -16.20 13.99 0.41
C PHE A 34 -16.49 15.50 0.31
N SER A 35 -17.75 15.93 0.37
CA SER A 35 -18.15 17.34 0.26
C SER A 35 -17.51 18.21 1.34
N ALA A 36 -17.34 17.68 2.55
CA ALA A 36 -16.65 18.39 3.64
C ALA A 36 -15.20 18.81 3.32
N LEU A 37 -14.51 18.09 2.44
CA LEU A 37 -13.18 18.49 1.96
C LEU A 37 -13.24 19.59 0.90
N GLU A 38 -14.35 19.67 0.17
CA GLU A 38 -14.59 20.71 -0.85
C GLU A 38 -15.11 22.00 -0.20
N GLU A 39 -15.94 21.88 0.83
CA GLU A 39 -16.52 23.00 1.58
C GLU A 39 -15.53 23.69 2.53
N ALA A 40 -14.40 23.05 2.87
CA ALA A 40 -13.33 23.66 3.64
C ALA A 40 -12.54 24.75 2.86
N GLY A 41 -13.23 25.48 1.97
CA GLY A 41 -12.63 26.46 1.06
C GLY A 41 -11.87 27.61 1.72
N ASP A 42 -12.21 27.97 2.94
CA ASP A 42 -11.58 29.06 3.71
C ASP A 42 -10.41 28.59 4.57
N VAL A 43 -10.14 27.27 4.64
CA VAL A 43 -9.02 26.72 5.41
C VAL A 43 -7.76 26.71 4.55
N PRO A 44 -6.69 27.42 4.97
CA PRO A 44 -5.61 27.78 4.07
C PRO A 44 -4.75 26.60 3.61
N THR A 45 -4.47 25.61 4.50
CA THR A 45 -3.54 24.53 4.17
C THR A 45 -4.22 23.15 4.07
N ALA A 46 -3.61 22.25 3.32
CA ALA A 46 -4.05 20.86 3.22
C ALA A 46 -4.07 20.17 4.59
N ARG A 47 -3.10 20.47 5.47
CA ARG A 47 -3.03 19.93 6.83
C ARG A 47 -4.25 20.33 7.65
N GLU A 48 -4.60 21.59 7.65
CA GLU A 48 -5.75 22.09 8.41
C GLU A 48 -7.07 21.54 7.88
N ARG A 49 -7.24 21.46 6.55
CA ARG A 49 -8.42 20.82 5.94
C ARG A 49 -8.58 19.36 6.36
N LEU A 50 -7.47 18.60 6.38
CA LEU A 50 -7.48 17.21 6.83
C LEU A 50 -7.76 17.09 8.34
N GLN A 51 -7.29 18.00 9.17
CA GLN A 51 -7.62 18.01 10.60
C GLN A 51 -9.12 18.15 10.85
N VAL A 52 -9.79 19.03 10.10
CA VAL A 52 -11.26 19.15 10.16
C VAL A 52 -11.93 17.83 9.77
N HIS A 53 -11.50 17.22 8.67
CA HIS A 53 -12.05 15.95 8.19
C HIS A 53 -11.78 14.79 9.17
N ASN A 54 -10.62 14.73 9.76
CA ASN A 54 -10.18 13.68 10.69
C ASN A 54 -10.84 13.80 12.08
N SER A 55 -11.57 14.86 12.35
CA SER A 55 -12.41 14.96 13.55
C SER A 55 -13.53 13.91 13.57
N ASN A 56 -13.91 13.36 12.42
CA ASN A 56 -14.84 12.24 12.32
C ASN A 56 -14.12 10.90 12.60
N PRO A 57 -14.50 10.15 13.66
CA PRO A 57 -13.86 8.88 14.00
C PRO A 57 -13.86 7.82 12.88
N SER A 58 -14.88 7.85 12.01
CA SER A 58 -14.97 6.93 10.87
C SER A 58 -13.91 7.18 9.81
N CYS A 59 -13.39 8.41 9.72
CA CYS A 59 -12.35 8.81 8.76
C CYS A 59 -10.95 8.71 9.36
N ALA A 60 -10.82 9.02 10.65
CA ALA A 60 -9.55 9.12 11.36
C ALA A 60 -8.66 7.88 11.23
N GLY A 61 -9.24 6.66 11.27
CA GLY A 61 -8.47 5.42 11.26
C GLY A 61 -7.58 5.24 10.04
N CYS A 62 -8.05 5.60 8.84
CA CYS A 62 -7.25 5.53 7.62
C CYS A 62 -6.35 6.75 7.46
N HIS A 63 -6.86 7.94 7.80
CA HIS A 63 -6.13 9.19 7.63
C HIS A 63 -4.92 9.29 8.54
N LEU A 64 -4.99 8.80 9.79
CA LEU A 64 -3.86 8.77 10.72
C LEU A 64 -2.65 8.02 10.18
N ILE A 65 -2.86 6.99 9.35
CA ILE A 65 -1.77 6.20 8.79
C ILE A 65 -1.28 6.70 7.43
N THR A 66 -2.07 7.48 6.71
CA THR A 66 -1.73 7.97 5.36
C THR A 66 -1.28 9.43 5.35
N ASP A 67 -2.05 10.31 6.00
CA ASP A 67 -1.86 11.76 5.87
C ASP A 67 -0.49 12.26 6.31
N PRO A 68 0.10 11.78 7.44
CA PRO A 68 1.42 12.25 7.86
C PRO A 68 2.48 12.08 6.77
N MET A 69 2.51 10.91 6.11
CA MET A 69 3.46 10.65 5.03
C MET A 69 3.19 11.51 3.80
N GLY A 70 1.92 11.71 3.46
CA GLY A 70 1.56 12.51 2.29
C GLY A 70 1.77 14.01 2.48
N LEU A 71 1.53 14.52 3.68
CA LEU A 71 1.76 15.92 4.06
C LEU A 71 3.24 16.30 3.96
N SER A 72 4.16 15.37 4.18
CA SER A 72 5.60 15.63 3.99
C SER A 72 5.97 16.01 2.56
N LEU A 73 5.11 15.72 1.59
CA LEU A 73 5.30 16.04 0.18
C LEU A 73 4.55 17.30 -0.27
N GLU A 74 3.93 18.06 0.66
CA GLU A 74 3.11 19.23 0.29
C GLU A 74 3.90 20.42 -0.20
N LYS A 75 5.23 20.46 -0.02
CA LYS A 75 6.10 21.40 -0.75
C LYS A 75 6.13 21.14 -2.27
N PHE A 76 5.46 20.11 -2.76
CA PHE A 76 5.19 19.90 -4.18
C PHE A 76 3.70 19.99 -4.44
N ASP A 77 3.29 20.96 -5.28
CA ASP A 77 1.88 21.15 -5.63
C ASP A 77 1.30 19.98 -6.48
N GLY A 78 0.05 20.11 -6.90
CA GLY A 78 -0.62 19.10 -7.73
C GLY A 78 0.04 18.87 -9.10
N ALA A 79 0.82 19.81 -9.59
CA ALA A 79 1.60 19.72 -10.83
C ALA A 79 3.08 19.38 -10.61
N GLY A 80 3.48 19.13 -9.35
CA GLY A 80 4.85 18.80 -8.97
C GLY A 80 5.78 20.00 -8.86
N ARG A 81 5.29 21.26 -8.87
CA ARG A 81 6.11 22.44 -8.68
C ARG A 81 6.37 22.66 -7.20
N PHE A 82 7.59 23.06 -6.90
CA PHE A 82 8.00 23.37 -5.53
C PHE A 82 7.31 24.63 -4.99
N ARG A 83 6.86 24.60 -3.75
CA ARG A 83 6.27 25.71 -3.01
C ARG A 83 6.65 25.61 -1.52
N GLU A 84 6.74 26.75 -0.84
CA GLU A 84 6.98 26.81 0.61
C GLU A 84 5.70 27.19 1.39
N THR A 85 4.73 27.76 0.69
CA THR A 85 3.46 28.21 1.27
C THR A 85 2.28 27.69 0.47
N GLU A 86 1.13 27.56 1.13
CA GLU A 86 -0.17 27.35 0.53
C GLU A 86 -1.10 28.48 1.00
N ASN A 87 -1.71 29.23 0.08
CA ASN A 87 -2.56 30.38 0.38
C ASN A 87 -1.92 31.39 1.34
N GLY A 88 -0.60 31.60 1.24
CA GLY A 88 0.17 32.55 2.05
C GLY A 88 0.58 32.03 3.43
N VAL A 89 0.24 30.79 3.78
CA VAL A 89 0.63 30.15 5.05
C VAL A 89 1.79 29.20 4.81
N GLU A 90 2.81 29.23 5.65
CA GLU A 90 3.96 28.31 5.60
C GLU A 90 3.51 26.86 5.81
N LEU A 91 4.08 25.95 5.01
CA LEU A 91 3.72 24.55 5.03
C LEU A 91 4.45 23.80 6.16
N ASP A 92 3.71 23.30 7.12
CA ASP A 92 4.18 22.28 8.06
C ASP A 92 4.16 20.90 7.37
N ILE A 93 5.34 20.34 7.14
CA ILE A 93 5.55 19.06 6.47
C ILE A 93 6.05 17.98 7.43
N SER A 94 5.99 18.23 8.73
CA SER A 94 6.29 17.22 9.76
C SER A 94 5.29 16.07 9.78
N GLY A 95 5.68 14.95 10.34
CA GLY A 95 4.79 13.80 10.45
C GLY A 95 5.36 12.67 11.29
N GLU A 96 4.70 11.52 11.17
CA GLU A 96 5.06 10.30 11.87
C GLU A 96 4.90 9.08 10.94
N LEU A 97 5.83 8.14 11.03
CA LEU A 97 5.73 6.82 10.42
C LEU A 97 5.88 5.74 11.50
N ASP A 98 4.77 5.12 11.86
CA ASP A 98 4.71 3.99 12.81
C ASP A 98 5.48 4.25 14.12
N GLY A 99 5.30 5.44 14.72
CA GLY A 99 5.93 5.89 15.98
C GLY A 99 7.25 6.65 15.80
N ILE A 100 7.76 6.82 14.56
CA ILE A 100 8.97 7.58 14.27
C ILE A 100 8.58 8.96 13.74
N PHE A 101 8.84 10.00 14.56
CA PHE A 101 8.59 11.38 14.19
C PHE A 101 9.68 11.93 13.26
N TYR A 102 9.29 12.83 12.36
CA TYR A 102 10.18 13.52 11.44
C TYR A 102 9.66 14.94 11.14
N ASP A 103 10.58 15.84 10.83
CA ASP A 103 10.27 17.26 10.59
C ASP A 103 10.09 17.57 9.11
N ASP A 104 10.64 16.72 8.22
CA ASP A 104 10.65 16.97 6.77
C ASP A 104 10.71 15.68 5.94
N VAL A 105 10.80 15.84 4.62
CA VAL A 105 10.89 14.72 3.67
C VAL A 105 12.19 13.91 3.83
N HIS A 106 13.29 14.52 4.31
CA HIS A 106 14.53 13.80 4.55
C HIS A 106 14.39 12.89 5.77
N GLY A 107 13.74 13.38 6.83
CA GLY A 107 13.39 12.59 7.99
C GLY A 107 12.43 11.44 7.65
N LEU A 108 11.38 11.69 6.84
CA LEU A 108 10.52 10.63 6.32
C LEU A 108 11.32 9.59 5.53
N THR A 109 12.22 10.03 4.65
CA THR A 109 13.05 9.12 3.85
C THR A 109 13.93 8.24 4.73
N ALA A 110 14.52 8.80 5.80
CA ALA A 110 15.29 8.04 6.77
C ALA A 110 14.42 7.02 7.52
N ALA A 111 13.25 7.44 8.01
CA ALA A 111 12.30 6.54 8.68
C ALA A 111 11.84 5.40 7.75
N MET A 112 11.58 5.69 6.47
CA MET A 112 11.23 4.67 5.48
C MET A 112 12.40 3.72 5.19
N ARG A 113 13.63 4.24 5.01
CA ARG A 113 14.83 3.42 4.75
C ARG A 113 15.06 2.40 5.86
N ASP A 114 14.86 2.82 7.10
CA ASP A 114 15.11 1.99 8.28
C ASP A 114 13.87 1.14 8.67
N HIS A 115 12.77 1.29 7.93
CA HIS A 115 11.54 0.54 8.20
C HIS A 115 11.69 -0.95 7.83
N PRO A 116 11.34 -1.89 8.73
CA PRO A 116 11.60 -3.33 8.55
C PRO A 116 10.92 -3.95 7.32
N LYS A 117 9.84 -3.32 6.82
CA LYS A 117 9.11 -3.82 5.66
C LYS A 117 9.66 -3.33 4.32
N LEU A 118 10.50 -2.28 4.28
CA LEU A 118 10.93 -1.67 3.02
C LEU A 118 11.66 -2.67 2.13
N SER A 119 12.71 -3.29 2.65
CA SER A 119 13.55 -4.22 1.88
C SER A 119 12.76 -5.41 1.35
N ALA A 120 11.97 -6.04 2.21
CA ALA A 120 11.12 -7.17 1.82
C ALA A 120 10.07 -6.78 0.78
N CYS A 121 9.48 -5.58 0.90
CA CYS A 121 8.51 -5.08 -0.07
C CYS A 121 9.14 -4.83 -1.44
N LEU A 122 10.30 -4.16 -1.49
CA LEU A 122 11.01 -3.90 -2.74
C LEU A 122 11.41 -5.20 -3.43
N VAL A 123 11.96 -6.15 -2.70
CA VAL A 123 12.31 -7.47 -3.22
C VAL A 123 11.09 -8.19 -3.79
N ASN A 124 9.98 -8.21 -3.04
CA ASN A 124 8.73 -8.84 -3.48
C ASN A 124 8.22 -8.25 -4.80
N ARG A 125 8.19 -6.92 -4.90
CA ARG A 125 7.72 -6.23 -6.11
C ARG A 125 8.62 -6.46 -7.31
N LEU A 126 9.94 -6.37 -7.13
CA LEU A 126 10.89 -6.60 -8.20
C LEU A 126 10.89 -8.07 -8.65
N TYR A 127 10.74 -8.99 -7.69
CA TYR A 127 10.58 -10.41 -7.99
C TYR A 127 9.32 -10.67 -8.83
N ALA A 128 8.17 -10.18 -8.39
CA ALA A 128 6.90 -10.31 -9.12
C ALA A 128 6.99 -9.71 -10.53
N TYR A 129 7.63 -8.55 -10.67
CA TYR A 129 7.86 -7.92 -11.97
C TYR A 129 8.77 -8.77 -12.85
N GLY A 130 9.90 -9.24 -12.31
CA GLY A 130 10.89 -10.02 -13.06
C GLY A 130 10.37 -11.40 -13.49
N THR A 131 9.57 -12.05 -12.66
CA THR A 131 8.98 -13.38 -12.96
C THR A 131 7.69 -13.31 -13.75
N GLY A 132 7.14 -12.10 -13.99
CA GLY A 132 5.95 -11.89 -14.80
C GLY A 132 4.64 -12.31 -14.13
N GLY A 133 4.62 -12.52 -12.81
CA GLY A 133 3.41 -12.95 -12.09
C GLY A 133 3.40 -12.60 -10.61
N PRO A 134 2.27 -12.79 -9.94
CA PRO A 134 2.19 -12.57 -8.51
C PRO A 134 3.11 -13.53 -7.74
N VAL A 135 3.57 -13.08 -6.57
CA VAL A 135 4.33 -13.92 -5.65
C VAL A 135 3.40 -14.97 -5.04
N GLU A 136 3.84 -16.21 -5.07
CA GLU A 136 3.17 -17.33 -4.41
C GLU A 136 4.05 -17.90 -3.31
N LEU A 137 3.73 -17.58 -2.06
CA LEU A 137 4.58 -17.90 -0.91
C LEU A 137 4.88 -19.40 -0.75
N ARG A 138 4.04 -20.28 -1.25
CA ARG A 138 4.31 -21.74 -1.22
C ARG A 138 5.53 -22.14 -2.06
N TYR A 139 5.83 -21.37 -3.12
CA TYR A 139 6.96 -21.64 -4.01
C TYR A 139 8.10 -20.64 -3.87
N ASP A 140 7.80 -19.39 -3.55
CA ASP A 140 8.72 -18.27 -3.67
C ASP A 140 9.35 -17.87 -2.32
N ARG A 141 8.84 -18.37 -1.19
CA ARG A 141 9.27 -17.96 0.17
C ARG A 141 10.79 -17.98 0.35
N ASP A 142 11.43 -19.09 -0.01
CA ASP A 142 12.86 -19.24 0.20
C ASP A 142 13.68 -18.35 -0.73
N ALA A 143 13.21 -18.16 -1.96
CA ALA A 143 13.85 -17.25 -2.92
C ALA A 143 13.76 -15.80 -2.41
N LEU A 144 12.57 -15.37 -1.99
CA LEU A 144 12.36 -14.03 -1.44
C LEU A 144 13.20 -13.77 -0.18
N ALA A 145 13.26 -14.74 0.72
CA ALA A 145 14.09 -14.64 1.92
C ALA A 145 15.58 -14.45 1.56
N ARG A 146 16.11 -15.26 0.63
CA ARG A 146 17.50 -15.14 0.16
C ARG A 146 17.76 -13.78 -0.50
N PHE A 147 16.88 -13.32 -1.38
CA PHE A 147 17.05 -12.01 -2.03
C PHE A 147 16.96 -10.87 -1.02
N THR A 148 16.08 -10.95 -0.02
CA THR A 148 15.95 -9.91 1.01
C THR A 148 17.22 -9.83 1.86
N THR A 149 17.76 -10.96 2.31
CA THR A 149 19.01 -11.02 3.07
C THR A 149 20.16 -10.45 2.24
N ARG A 150 20.32 -10.94 1.01
CA ARG A 150 21.43 -10.51 0.13
C ARG A 150 21.34 -9.03 -0.25
N PHE A 151 20.13 -8.52 -0.48
CA PHE A 151 19.88 -7.10 -0.73
C PHE A 151 20.34 -6.21 0.43
N ALA A 152 20.05 -6.63 1.66
CA ALA A 152 20.52 -5.95 2.87
C ALA A 152 22.06 -6.01 2.99
N GLU A 153 22.68 -7.19 2.81
CA GLU A 153 24.14 -7.38 2.85
C GLU A 153 24.87 -6.54 1.80
N GLN A 154 24.25 -6.29 0.66
CA GLN A 154 24.79 -5.45 -0.42
C GLN A 154 24.56 -3.95 -0.20
N GLY A 155 24.05 -3.53 0.95
CA GLY A 155 23.77 -2.14 1.29
C GLY A 155 22.60 -1.55 0.52
N HIS A 156 21.58 -2.37 0.22
CA HIS A 156 20.32 -1.97 -0.45
C HIS A 156 20.52 -1.36 -1.86
N LYS A 157 21.47 -1.93 -2.61
CA LYS A 157 21.77 -1.48 -3.99
C LYS A 157 20.82 -2.14 -4.99
N LEU A 158 19.88 -1.38 -5.53
CA LEU A 158 18.89 -1.87 -6.50
C LEU A 158 19.50 -2.52 -7.76
N PRO A 159 20.59 -1.99 -8.38
CA PRO A 159 21.21 -2.65 -9.52
C PRO A 159 21.69 -4.06 -9.21
N GLU A 160 22.24 -4.28 -8.01
CA GLU A 160 22.70 -5.62 -7.58
C GLU A 160 21.52 -6.57 -7.37
N LEU A 161 20.43 -6.10 -6.77
CA LEU A 161 19.21 -6.89 -6.63
C LEU A 161 18.63 -7.29 -7.99
N LEU A 162 18.56 -6.37 -8.94
CA LEU A 162 18.08 -6.65 -10.30
C LEU A 162 18.96 -7.69 -11.00
N ARG A 163 20.30 -7.58 -10.85
CA ARG A 163 21.25 -8.56 -11.38
C ARG A 163 21.05 -9.93 -10.75
N ASP A 164 20.93 -10.00 -9.43
CA ASP A 164 20.72 -11.26 -8.71
C ASP A 164 19.41 -11.94 -9.13
N LEU A 165 18.34 -11.17 -9.32
CA LEU A 165 17.07 -11.68 -9.84
C LEU A 165 17.23 -12.24 -11.26
N ALA A 166 17.83 -11.47 -12.18
CA ALA A 166 18.00 -11.86 -13.57
C ALA A 166 18.87 -13.12 -13.76
N LEU A 167 19.85 -13.32 -12.88
CA LEU A 167 20.73 -14.49 -12.89
C LEU A 167 20.18 -15.69 -12.10
N SER A 168 19.04 -15.55 -11.45
CA SER A 168 18.47 -16.61 -10.63
C SER A 168 17.69 -17.64 -11.45
N GLU A 169 17.60 -18.86 -10.94
CA GLU A 169 16.71 -19.86 -11.51
C GLU A 169 15.23 -19.43 -11.50
N ALA A 170 14.82 -18.62 -10.54
CA ALA A 170 13.45 -18.13 -10.43
C ALA A 170 13.04 -17.30 -11.66
N PHE A 171 13.99 -16.57 -12.28
CA PHE A 171 13.73 -15.79 -13.49
C PHE A 171 13.52 -16.65 -14.74
N THR A 172 14.16 -17.82 -14.80
CA THR A 172 14.14 -18.70 -15.98
C THR A 172 13.20 -19.90 -15.81
N ARG A 173 12.68 -20.15 -14.60
CA ARG A 173 11.84 -21.29 -14.30
C ARG A 173 10.38 -20.99 -14.66
N VAL A 174 9.80 -21.81 -15.54
CA VAL A 174 8.36 -21.76 -15.82
C VAL A 174 7.61 -22.50 -14.71
N ARG A 175 6.62 -21.86 -14.11
CA ARG A 175 5.72 -22.51 -13.15
C ARG A 175 4.83 -23.53 -13.91
N PRO A 176 4.65 -24.75 -13.39
CA PRO A 176 3.64 -25.63 -13.94
C PRO A 176 2.26 -24.97 -13.80
N PRO A 177 1.37 -25.15 -14.80
CA PRO A 177 0.00 -24.68 -14.66
C PRO A 177 -0.64 -25.32 -13.43
N GLU A 178 -1.42 -24.55 -12.69
CA GLU A 178 -2.22 -25.11 -11.60
C GLU A 178 -3.08 -26.23 -12.14
N ALA A 179 -3.02 -27.40 -11.49
CA ALA A 179 -3.98 -28.45 -11.77
C ALA A 179 -5.39 -27.85 -11.57
N PRO A 180 -6.33 -28.08 -12.51
CA PRO A 180 -7.69 -27.58 -12.33
C PRO A 180 -8.17 -28.06 -10.96
N GLU A 181 -8.69 -27.15 -10.13
CA GLU A 181 -9.37 -27.52 -8.90
C GLU A 181 -10.43 -28.54 -9.29
N GLU A 182 -10.24 -29.80 -8.91
CA GLU A 182 -11.29 -30.78 -9.01
C GLU A 182 -12.48 -30.22 -8.24
N SER A 183 -13.49 -29.80 -8.97
CA SER A 183 -14.72 -29.27 -8.39
C SER A 183 -15.23 -30.32 -7.41
N VAL A 184 -15.14 -30.02 -6.11
CA VAL A 184 -15.77 -30.79 -5.03
C VAL A 184 -17.29 -30.55 -5.12
N VAL A 185 -17.86 -30.98 -6.23
CA VAL A 185 -19.30 -31.04 -6.46
C VAL A 185 -19.59 -32.51 -6.70
N ASN A 186 -19.75 -33.22 -5.64
CA ASN A 186 -20.62 -34.37 -5.48
C ASN A 186 -20.13 -35.31 -4.37
N ALA A 187 -20.36 -34.89 -3.14
CA ALA A 187 -20.47 -35.86 -2.06
C ALA A 187 -21.77 -35.59 -1.29
N ALA A 188 -22.71 -36.51 -1.51
CA ALA A 188 -23.82 -36.85 -0.63
C ALA A 188 -25.05 -35.92 -0.63
N LYS A 189 -25.94 -36.15 -1.57
CA LYS A 189 -27.36 -36.04 -1.29
C LYS A 189 -27.78 -37.36 -0.58
N PRO A 190 -28.21 -37.35 0.69
CA PRO A 190 -28.70 -38.56 1.35
C PRO A 190 -29.95 -39.06 0.65
N PRO A 191 -30.21 -40.40 0.59
CA PRO A 191 -31.39 -40.94 -0.05
C PRO A 191 -32.66 -40.51 0.70
N GLN A 192 -33.61 -39.95 -0.04
CA GLN A 192 -34.93 -39.64 0.48
C GLN A 192 -35.64 -40.95 0.80
N SER A 193 -35.93 -41.17 2.10
CA SER A 193 -36.79 -42.26 2.55
C SER A 193 -38.20 -42.04 2.01
N GLN A 194 -38.65 -42.92 1.16
CA GLN A 194 -40.06 -43.04 0.75
C GLN A 194 -40.87 -43.50 1.95
N VAL A 195 -41.66 -42.60 2.52
CA VAL A 195 -42.71 -42.95 3.49
C VAL A 195 -43.86 -43.53 2.69
N ALA A 196 -44.06 -44.83 2.82
CA ALA A 196 -45.21 -45.52 2.29
C ALA A 196 -46.51 -45.08 3.02
N SER A 197 -47.42 -44.49 2.25
CA SER A 197 -48.77 -44.21 2.69
C SER A 197 -49.56 -45.54 2.64
N THR A 198 -49.92 -46.07 3.81
CA THR A 198 -50.96 -47.08 3.94
C THR A 198 -52.25 -46.39 4.31
N ALA A 199 -53.18 -46.42 3.39
CA ALA A 199 -54.59 -46.06 3.61
C ALA A 199 -55.31 -47.11 4.46
N ARG A 200 -56.12 -46.64 5.40
CA ARG A 200 -57.44 -47.17 5.76
C ARG A 200 -58.33 -46.07 6.34
#